data_6fa605d847b9c3c6fd3d854467579db2
#
_entry.id   6fa605d847b9c3c6fd3d854467579db2
#
_cell.length_a   1.000
_cell.length_b   1.000
_cell.length_c   1.000
_cell.angle_alpha   90.00
_cell.angle_beta   90.00
_cell.angle_gamma   90.00
#
_symmetry.space_group_name_H-M   'P 1'
#
loop_
_entity.id
_entity.type
_entity.pdbx_description
1 polymer ?
#
loop_
_entity_poly.entity_id
_entity_poly.type
_entity_poly.pdbx_seq_one_letter_code
_entity_poly.pdbx_strand_id
1 'polypeptide(L)'
;QKGLSNCLVALEMSKRMNLSPLTVMQNLNVIHGKPSWSSQFITSNILGCGRFKNFDYVVTGKDNTLSVQCQAIRLEDKKLVKGTAVTMKMAQQEGWSRKNSKYQSMPEIMLKARAATFFGRQYIPDLLLGVQTSEEVVDIQPIDVTTGNVEIVVDQQEKTDDFGF
;
A
#
# COMPACT_ATOMS: atom_id res chain seq x y z
N GLN A 1 8.96 18.14 -16.03
CA GLN A 1 9.00 16.75 -16.54
C GLN A 1 8.27 15.75 -15.63
N LYS A 2 8.41 15.81 -14.29
CA LYS A 2 7.72 14.88 -13.36
C LYS A 2 6.18 14.92 -13.49
N GLY A 3 5.59 16.08 -13.73
CA GLY A 3 4.13 16.21 -13.85
C GLY A 3 3.56 15.45 -15.05
N LEU A 4 4.21 15.53 -16.22
CA LEU A 4 3.75 14.83 -17.42
C LEU A 4 3.83 13.30 -17.26
N SER A 5 4.91 12.79 -16.70
CA SER A 5 5.07 11.36 -16.44
C SER A 5 3.98 10.83 -15.49
N ASN A 6 3.65 11.57 -14.44
CA ASN A 6 2.57 11.20 -13.52
C ASN A 6 1.20 11.22 -14.18
N CYS A 7 0.95 12.18 -15.09
CA CYS A 7 -0.28 12.20 -15.88
C CYS A 7 -0.41 10.99 -16.80
N LEU A 8 0.68 10.57 -17.45
CA LEU A 8 0.67 9.38 -18.30
C LEU A 8 0.37 8.11 -17.50
N VAL A 9 0.97 7.95 -16.33
CA VAL A 9 0.66 6.84 -15.41
C VAL A 9 -0.82 6.86 -15.03
N ALA A 10 -1.36 8.01 -14.64
CA ALA A 10 -2.77 8.13 -14.26
C ALA A 10 -3.73 7.82 -15.42
N LEU A 11 -3.41 8.25 -16.64
CA LEU A 11 -4.20 7.95 -17.85
C LEU A 11 -4.18 6.46 -18.18
N GLU A 12 -3.01 5.82 -18.08
CA GLU A 12 -2.89 4.37 -18.31
C GLU A 12 -3.71 3.57 -17.28
N MET A 13 -3.61 3.93 -15.99
CA MET A 13 -4.40 3.31 -14.92
C MET A 13 -5.90 3.54 -15.11
N SER A 14 -6.31 4.74 -15.51
CA SER A 14 -7.68 5.10 -15.84
C SER A 14 -8.26 4.19 -16.92
N LYS A 15 -7.50 3.98 -18.00
CA LYS A 15 -7.90 3.11 -19.10
C LYS A 15 -8.05 1.66 -18.65
N ARG A 16 -7.10 1.14 -17.89
CA ARG A 16 -7.13 -0.25 -17.39
C ARG A 16 -8.30 -0.53 -16.43
N MET A 17 -8.63 0.45 -15.60
CA MET A 17 -9.70 0.33 -14.60
C MET A 17 -11.06 0.76 -15.12
N ASN A 18 -11.14 1.30 -16.34
CA ASN A 18 -12.35 1.92 -16.90
C ASN A 18 -12.95 2.99 -15.96
N LEU A 19 -12.08 3.79 -15.36
CA LEU A 19 -12.43 4.90 -14.47
C LEU A 19 -12.12 6.24 -15.13
N SER A 20 -12.78 7.31 -14.64
CA SER A 20 -12.42 8.66 -15.04
C SER A 20 -10.95 8.97 -14.70
N PRO A 21 -10.16 9.60 -15.61
CA PRO A 21 -8.81 10.04 -15.29
C PRO A 21 -8.74 10.92 -14.05
N LEU A 22 -9.72 11.77 -13.83
CA LEU A 22 -9.78 12.63 -12.66
C LEU A 22 -9.93 11.84 -11.36
N THR A 23 -10.78 10.80 -11.35
CA THR A 23 -10.93 9.91 -10.20
C THR A 23 -9.62 9.20 -9.88
N VAL A 24 -8.91 8.73 -10.90
CA VAL A 24 -7.60 8.09 -10.72
C VAL A 24 -6.59 9.10 -10.19
N MET A 25 -6.48 10.29 -10.77
CA MET A 25 -5.54 11.33 -10.33
C MET A 25 -5.75 11.77 -8.88
N GLN A 26 -6.98 11.78 -8.40
CA GLN A 26 -7.30 12.14 -7.02
C GLN A 26 -6.89 11.06 -6.00
N ASN A 27 -6.77 9.81 -6.43
CA ASN A 27 -6.54 8.66 -5.56
C ASN A 27 -5.20 7.96 -5.79
N LEU A 28 -4.51 8.27 -6.88
CA LEU A 28 -3.22 7.70 -7.26
C LEU A 28 -2.11 8.65 -6.82
N ASN A 29 -1.26 8.18 -5.92
CA ASN A 29 -0.03 8.87 -5.55
C ASN A 29 1.15 8.23 -6.31
N VAL A 30 2.07 9.05 -6.78
CA VAL A 30 3.33 8.56 -7.38
C VAL A 30 4.46 8.89 -6.42
N ILE A 31 4.92 7.89 -5.69
CA ILE A 31 5.97 7.99 -4.68
C ILE A 31 7.23 7.36 -5.25
N HIS A 32 8.29 8.15 -5.42
CA HIS A 32 9.56 7.72 -6.05
C HIS A 32 9.38 6.97 -7.39
N GLY A 33 8.46 7.46 -8.22
CA GLY A 33 8.16 6.86 -9.52
C GLY A 33 7.28 5.60 -9.48
N LYS A 34 6.89 5.13 -8.30
CA LYS A 34 5.97 3.99 -8.13
C LYS A 34 4.54 4.48 -7.90
N PRO A 35 3.57 4.03 -8.72
CA PRO A 35 2.17 4.34 -8.47
C PRO A 35 1.70 3.63 -7.19
N SER A 36 0.87 4.30 -6.42
CA SER A 36 0.31 3.76 -5.17
C SER A 36 -1.10 4.29 -4.95
N TRP A 37 -2.00 3.44 -4.47
CA TRP A 37 -3.37 3.84 -4.16
C TRP A 37 -3.49 4.45 -2.76
N SER A 38 -4.42 5.38 -2.60
CA SER A 38 -4.86 5.76 -1.26
C SER A 38 -5.64 4.59 -0.62
N SER A 39 -5.50 4.39 0.70
CA SER A 39 -6.29 3.38 1.43
C SER A 39 -7.80 3.62 1.35
N GLN A 40 -8.22 4.88 1.20
CA GLN A 40 -9.61 5.25 0.97
C GLN A 40 -10.13 4.73 -0.38
N PHE A 41 -9.32 4.80 -1.43
CA PHE A 41 -9.69 4.26 -2.73
C PHE A 41 -9.89 2.75 -2.69
N ILE A 42 -9.04 2.03 -1.96
CA ILE A 42 -9.21 0.59 -1.76
C ILE A 42 -10.53 0.29 -1.05
N THR A 43 -10.83 1.00 0.02
CA THR A 43 -12.11 0.85 0.74
C THR A 43 -13.31 1.15 -0.17
N SER A 44 -13.24 2.20 -0.99
CA SER A 44 -14.28 2.52 -1.98
C SER A 44 -14.50 1.39 -2.98
N ASN A 45 -13.42 0.77 -3.47
CA ASN A 45 -13.52 -0.37 -4.39
C ASN A 45 -14.14 -1.59 -3.71
N ILE A 46 -13.79 -1.89 -2.44
CA ILE A 46 -14.44 -2.98 -1.69
C ILE A 46 -15.95 -2.75 -1.58
N LEU A 47 -16.36 -1.54 -1.24
CA LEU A 47 -17.76 -1.19 -1.08
C LEU A 47 -18.52 -1.13 -2.42
N GLY A 48 -17.86 -0.68 -3.49
CA GLY A 48 -18.47 -0.44 -4.80
C GLY A 48 -18.42 -1.62 -5.76
N CYS A 49 -17.61 -2.66 -5.50
CA CYS A 49 -17.39 -3.75 -6.46
C CYS A 49 -18.60 -4.71 -6.63
N GLY A 50 -19.62 -4.60 -5.78
CA GLY A 50 -20.81 -5.47 -5.85
C GLY A 50 -20.57 -6.93 -5.46
N ARG A 51 -19.38 -7.29 -4.95
CA ARG A 51 -19.03 -8.67 -4.56
C ARG A 51 -19.35 -8.97 -3.10
N PHE A 52 -19.52 -7.93 -2.28
CA PHE A 52 -19.68 -8.04 -0.84
C PHE A 52 -20.92 -7.29 -0.35
N LYS A 53 -21.44 -7.75 0.78
CA LYS A 53 -22.49 -7.10 1.56
C LYS A 53 -22.05 -7.02 3.02
N ASN A 54 -22.51 -6.01 3.73
CA ASN A 54 -22.23 -5.83 5.16
C ASN A 54 -20.71 -5.84 5.45
N PHE A 55 -19.95 -5.10 4.63
CA PHE A 55 -18.52 -4.86 4.95
C PHE A 55 -18.43 -4.06 6.25
N ASP A 56 -17.65 -4.56 7.20
CA ASP A 56 -17.49 -3.96 8.52
C ASP A 56 -16.11 -4.21 9.10
N TYR A 57 -15.77 -3.41 10.11
CA TYR A 57 -14.53 -3.51 10.88
C TYR A 57 -14.80 -4.06 12.28
N VAL A 58 -14.26 -5.20 12.58
CA VAL A 58 -14.26 -5.76 13.94
C VAL A 58 -13.04 -5.22 14.67
N VAL A 59 -13.30 -4.38 15.66
CA VAL A 59 -12.26 -3.77 16.50
C VAL A 59 -12.27 -4.48 17.86
N THR A 60 -11.10 -4.95 18.30
CA THR A 60 -10.93 -5.64 19.58
C THR A 60 -9.68 -5.13 20.29
N GLY A 61 -9.66 -5.25 21.61
CA GLY A 61 -8.55 -4.78 22.45
C GLY A 61 -8.50 -3.25 22.58
N LYS A 62 -7.46 -2.78 23.24
CA LYS A 62 -7.14 -1.35 23.43
C LYS A 62 -5.62 -1.16 23.47
N ASP A 63 -5.18 0.04 23.18
CA ASP A 63 -3.76 0.42 23.23
C ASP A 63 -2.86 -0.57 22.48
N ASN A 64 -1.91 -1.18 23.14
CA ASN A 64 -0.98 -2.15 22.53
C ASN A 64 -1.64 -3.47 22.11
N THR A 65 -2.83 -3.79 22.62
CA THR A 65 -3.61 -4.97 22.25
C THR A 65 -4.65 -4.70 21.16
N LEU A 66 -4.73 -3.44 20.68
CA LEU A 66 -5.68 -3.04 19.68
C LEU A 66 -5.49 -3.86 18.39
N SER A 67 -6.58 -4.43 17.90
CA SER A 67 -6.64 -5.25 16.70
C SER A 67 -7.85 -4.87 15.88
N VAL A 68 -7.68 -4.80 14.57
CA VAL A 68 -8.74 -4.51 13.61
C VAL A 68 -8.74 -5.59 12.52
N GLN A 69 -9.91 -6.15 12.25
CA GLN A 69 -10.13 -7.13 11.21
C GLN A 69 -11.30 -6.70 10.33
N CYS A 70 -11.16 -6.71 9.02
CA CYS A 70 -12.27 -6.54 8.09
C CYS A 70 -13.05 -7.83 7.94
N GLN A 71 -14.37 -7.72 7.81
CA GLN A 71 -15.25 -8.82 7.47
C GLN A 71 -16.34 -8.37 6.51
N ALA A 72 -16.85 -9.29 5.70
CA ALA A 72 -17.96 -9.04 4.80
C ALA A 72 -18.68 -10.35 4.44
N ILE A 73 -19.90 -10.27 3.97
CA ILE A 73 -20.60 -11.40 3.37
C ILE A 73 -20.30 -11.39 1.87
N ARG A 74 -19.63 -12.42 1.37
CA ARG A 74 -19.41 -12.60 -0.07
C ARG A 74 -20.73 -13.03 -0.73
N LEU A 75 -21.15 -12.30 -1.78
CA LEU A 75 -22.46 -12.51 -2.41
C LEU A 75 -22.54 -13.80 -3.22
N GLU A 76 -21.42 -14.28 -3.77
CA GLU A 76 -21.35 -15.48 -4.59
C GLU A 76 -21.83 -16.73 -3.84
N ASP A 77 -21.36 -16.94 -2.63
CA ASP A 77 -21.63 -18.14 -1.82
C ASP A 77 -22.28 -17.84 -0.47
N LYS A 78 -22.63 -16.57 -0.23
CA LYS A 78 -23.25 -16.06 1.02
C LYS A 78 -22.45 -16.35 2.29
N LYS A 79 -21.14 -16.61 2.17
CA LYS A 79 -20.25 -16.89 3.30
C LYS A 79 -19.70 -15.59 3.90
N LEU A 80 -19.54 -15.62 5.22
CA LEU A 80 -18.76 -14.60 5.92
C LEU A 80 -17.28 -14.81 5.62
N VAL A 81 -16.67 -13.82 4.99
CA VAL A 81 -15.23 -13.77 4.72
C VAL A 81 -14.56 -12.76 5.64
N LYS A 82 -13.37 -13.09 6.11
CA LYS A 82 -12.59 -12.26 7.03
C LYS A 82 -11.21 -12.01 6.44
N GLY A 83 -10.76 -10.76 6.53
CA GLY A 83 -9.40 -10.40 6.18
C GLY A 83 -8.41 -10.72 7.30
N THR A 84 -7.17 -10.38 7.09
CA THR A 84 -6.13 -10.48 8.12
C THR A 84 -6.42 -9.52 9.27
N ALA A 85 -6.33 -10.01 10.51
CA ALA A 85 -6.38 -9.15 11.68
C ALA A 85 -5.08 -8.36 11.80
N VAL A 86 -5.17 -7.04 11.77
CA VAL A 86 -4.03 -6.12 11.88
C VAL A 86 -3.96 -5.60 13.31
N THR A 87 -2.81 -5.74 13.96
CA THR A 87 -2.64 -5.42 15.38
C THR A 87 -1.61 -4.31 15.59
N MET A 88 -1.69 -3.61 16.72
CA MET A 88 -0.64 -2.67 17.13
C MET A 88 0.72 -3.36 17.31
N LYS A 89 0.73 -4.62 17.74
CA LYS A 89 1.95 -5.42 17.82
C LYS A 89 2.61 -5.58 16.43
N MET A 90 1.83 -5.87 15.38
CA MET A 90 2.33 -5.90 14.00
C MET A 90 2.89 -4.53 13.59
N ALA A 91 2.16 -3.44 13.87
CA ALA A 91 2.61 -2.09 13.54
C ALA A 91 3.96 -1.73 14.21
N GLN A 92 4.21 -2.24 15.41
CA GLN A 92 5.47 -2.07 16.12
C GLN A 92 6.58 -2.95 15.52
N GLN A 93 6.32 -4.21 15.26
CA GLN A 93 7.27 -5.18 14.72
C GLN A 93 7.73 -4.80 13.31
N GLU A 94 6.79 -4.41 12.45
CA GLU A 94 7.05 -3.97 11.08
C GLU A 94 7.58 -2.52 11.01
N GLY A 95 7.68 -1.83 12.14
CA GLY A 95 8.20 -0.47 12.22
C GLY A 95 7.26 0.62 11.69
N TRP A 96 6.00 0.32 11.37
CA TRP A 96 5.03 1.31 10.89
C TRP A 96 4.79 2.43 11.89
N SER A 97 4.68 2.08 13.16
CA SER A 97 4.46 3.04 14.26
C SER A 97 5.63 4.00 14.49
N ARG A 98 6.85 3.61 14.09
CA ARG A 98 8.04 4.47 14.16
C ARG A 98 8.10 5.44 12.97
N LYS A 99 7.71 4.98 11.79
CA LYS A 99 7.74 5.77 10.55
C LYS A 99 6.57 6.76 10.45
N ASN A 100 5.45 6.46 11.10
CA ASN A 100 4.26 7.28 11.05
C ASN A 100 3.67 7.49 12.46
N SER A 101 3.79 8.72 12.97
CA SER A 101 3.28 9.12 14.29
C SER A 101 1.75 8.99 14.43
N LYS A 102 1.01 8.89 13.34
CA LYS A 102 -0.45 8.69 13.37
C LYS A 102 -0.85 7.37 14.01
N TYR A 103 0.03 6.36 14.04
CA TYR A 103 -0.20 5.14 14.82
C TYR A 103 -0.24 5.38 16.33
N GLN A 104 0.33 6.51 16.81
CA GLN A 104 0.27 6.91 18.22
C GLN A 104 -0.97 7.77 18.50
N SER A 105 -1.28 8.73 17.62
CA SER A 105 -2.37 9.70 17.83
C SER A 105 -3.75 9.17 17.43
N MET A 106 -3.83 8.29 16.41
CA MET A 106 -5.08 7.73 15.87
C MET A 106 -4.90 6.26 15.42
N PRO A 107 -4.51 5.37 16.34
CA PRO A 107 -4.13 4.00 16.01
C PRO A 107 -5.24 3.20 15.32
N GLU A 108 -6.48 3.34 15.77
CA GLU A 108 -7.62 2.63 15.21
C GLU A 108 -7.84 2.97 13.73
N ILE A 109 -7.73 4.24 13.35
CA ILE A 109 -7.88 4.70 11.96
C ILE A 109 -6.78 4.08 11.08
N MET A 110 -5.55 4.08 11.58
CA MET A 110 -4.41 3.52 10.85
C MET A 110 -4.55 2.00 10.67
N LEU A 111 -4.98 1.28 11.72
CA LEU A 111 -5.23 -0.16 11.62
C LEU A 111 -6.40 -0.48 10.71
N LYS A 112 -7.48 0.33 10.70
CA LYS A 112 -8.61 0.17 9.76
C LYS A 112 -8.15 0.32 8.31
N ALA A 113 -7.36 1.35 8.01
CA ALA A 113 -6.81 1.57 6.67
C ALA A 113 -5.97 0.37 6.21
N ARG A 114 -5.10 -0.15 7.08
CA ARG A 114 -4.24 -1.30 6.80
C ARG A 114 -5.03 -2.59 6.66
N ALA A 115 -6.02 -2.83 7.52
CA ALA A 115 -6.90 -4.00 7.45
C ALA A 115 -7.73 -4.02 6.16
N ALA A 116 -8.26 -2.85 5.72
CA ALA A 116 -8.96 -2.73 4.44
C ALA A 116 -8.02 -3.01 3.25
N THR A 117 -6.78 -2.55 3.31
CA THR A 117 -5.76 -2.85 2.29
C THR A 117 -5.52 -4.35 2.16
N PHE A 118 -5.31 -5.05 3.26
CA PHE A 118 -5.09 -6.51 3.25
C PHE A 118 -6.33 -7.27 2.79
N PHE A 119 -7.52 -6.83 3.22
CA PHE A 119 -8.78 -7.39 2.73
C PHE A 119 -8.93 -7.20 1.21
N GLY A 120 -8.68 -6.00 0.70
CA GLY A 120 -8.76 -5.70 -0.73
C GLY A 120 -7.80 -6.56 -1.55
N ARG A 121 -6.57 -6.71 -1.12
CA ARG A 121 -5.58 -7.58 -1.79
C ARG A 121 -5.97 -9.05 -1.81
N GLN A 122 -6.61 -9.52 -0.76
CA GLN A 122 -7.02 -10.92 -0.66
C GLN A 122 -8.23 -11.23 -1.53
N TYR A 123 -9.19 -10.31 -1.64
CA TYR A 123 -10.51 -10.59 -2.22
C TYR A 123 -10.85 -9.84 -3.51
N ILE A 124 -10.14 -8.75 -3.81
CA ILE A 124 -10.32 -7.96 -5.04
C ILE A 124 -8.99 -7.55 -5.69
N PRO A 125 -7.99 -8.45 -5.80
CA PRO A 125 -6.68 -8.12 -6.35
C PRO A 125 -6.77 -7.63 -7.81
N ASP A 126 -7.73 -8.13 -8.56
CA ASP A 126 -8.03 -7.76 -9.93
C ASP A 126 -8.43 -6.28 -10.07
N LEU A 127 -9.15 -5.72 -9.10
CA LEU A 127 -9.52 -4.30 -9.11
C LEU A 127 -8.38 -3.39 -8.65
N LEU A 128 -7.42 -3.90 -7.90
CA LEU A 128 -6.29 -3.13 -7.40
C LEU A 128 -5.07 -3.14 -8.35
N LEU A 129 -5.11 -3.99 -9.37
CA LEU A 129 -4.06 -4.13 -10.39
C LEU A 129 -2.64 -4.39 -9.81
N GLY A 130 -2.55 -4.98 -8.62
CA GLY A 130 -1.28 -5.24 -7.93
C GLY A 130 -0.55 -3.99 -7.40
N VAL A 131 -1.17 -2.83 -7.47
CA VAL A 131 -0.58 -1.57 -6.99
C VAL A 131 -0.65 -1.50 -5.47
N GLN A 132 0.45 -1.11 -4.85
CA GLN A 132 0.58 -0.95 -3.40
C GLN A 132 -0.17 0.29 -2.89
N THR A 133 -0.40 0.38 -1.59
CA THR A 133 -0.87 1.63 -0.99
C THR A 133 0.26 2.59 -0.73
N SER A 134 -0.09 3.88 -0.60
CA SER A 134 0.88 4.93 -0.28
C SER A 134 1.61 4.66 1.03
N GLU A 135 0.91 4.13 2.04
CA GLU A 135 1.47 3.76 3.33
C GLU A 135 2.50 2.63 3.19
N GLU A 136 2.23 1.64 2.34
CA GLU A 136 3.15 0.53 2.13
C GLU A 136 4.40 0.94 1.36
N VAL A 137 4.26 1.83 0.37
CA VAL A 137 5.42 2.36 -0.36
C VAL A 137 6.32 3.15 0.57
N VAL A 138 5.77 3.92 1.51
CA VAL A 138 6.54 4.63 2.53
C VAL A 138 7.23 3.66 3.50
N ASP A 139 6.58 2.56 3.86
CA ASP A 139 7.15 1.57 4.80
C ASP A 139 8.35 0.81 4.21
N ILE A 140 8.36 0.55 2.91
CA ILE A 140 9.43 -0.21 2.20
C ILE A 140 10.70 0.64 2.02
N GLN A 141 10.61 1.97 2.15
CA GLN A 141 11.78 2.82 1.97
C GLN A 141 12.82 2.57 3.05
N PRO A 142 14.11 2.39 2.66
CA PRO A 142 15.20 2.39 3.62
C PRO A 142 15.15 3.71 4.38
N ILE A 143 15.29 3.64 5.70
CA ILE A 143 15.60 4.83 6.51
C ILE A 143 16.89 5.37 5.94
N ASP A 144 16.84 6.57 5.37
CA ASP A 144 18.04 7.23 4.85
C ASP A 144 18.97 7.50 6.04
N VAL A 145 19.94 6.60 6.25
CA VAL A 145 20.96 6.71 7.30
C VAL A 145 22.11 7.57 6.78
N THR A 146 21.81 8.64 6.06
CA THR A 146 22.82 9.59 5.60
C THR A 146 23.08 10.66 6.65
N THR A 147 23.67 10.25 7.77
CA THR A 147 24.57 11.09 8.56
C THR A 147 25.74 10.21 9.02
N GLY A 148 26.63 9.94 8.11
CA GLY A 148 27.88 9.24 8.40
C GLY A 148 28.51 8.77 7.09
N ASN A 149 29.62 9.38 6.71
CA ASN A 149 30.42 9.09 5.54
C ASN A 149 30.47 7.58 5.22
N VAL A 150 29.83 7.18 4.15
CA VAL A 150 30.10 5.90 3.50
C VAL A 150 30.81 6.23 2.19
N GLU A 151 32.13 6.08 2.19
CA GLU A 151 32.94 6.04 0.98
C GLU A 151 32.43 4.87 0.13
N ILE A 152 31.93 5.19 -1.07
CA ILE A 152 31.61 4.19 -2.07
C ILE A 152 32.94 3.67 -2.61
N VAL A 153 33.35 2.48 -2.19
CA VAL A 153 34.43 1.74 -2.84
C VAL A 153 33.90 1.29 -4.20
N VAL A 154 34.22 2.06 -5.23
CA VAL A 154 34.00 1.64 -6.62
C VAL A 154 35.08 0.61 -6.93
N ASP A 155 34.69 -0.65 -6.98
CA ASP A 155 35.55 -1.73 -7.48
C ASP A 155 35.76 -1.50 -8.97
N GLN A 156 36.96 -0.93 -9.30
CA GLN A 156 37.41 -0.80 -10.67
C GLN A 156 37.93 -2.18 -11.11
N GLN A 157 37.11 -2.98 -11.74
CA GLN A 157 37.61 -4.08 -12.54
C GLN A 157 38.35 -3.52 -13.75
N GLU A 158 39.66 -3.59 -13.70
CA GLU A 158 40.55 -3.36 -14.83
C GLU A 158 40.18 -4.29 -15.99
N LYS A 159 39.75 -3.69 -17.09
CA LYS A 159 39.75 -4.35 -18.37
C LYS A 159 41.20 -4.43 -18.88
N THR A 160 41.77 -5.59 -18.79
CA THR A 160 42.98 -5.90 -19.60
C THR A 160 42.47 -6.36 -20.97
N ASP A 161 42.45 -5.42 -21.91
CA ASP A 161 42.42 -5.74 -23.33
C ASP A 161 43.84 -6.20 -23.72
N ASP A 162 44.01 -7.49 -23.90
CA ASP A 162 45.19 -8.05 -24.58
C ASP A 162 44.75 -8.60 -25.93
N PHE A 163 44.89 -7.76 -26.96
CA PHE A 163 44.89 -8.19 -28.35
C PHE A 163 46.30 -8.33 -28.82
N GLY A 164 46.84 -9.53 -28.74
CA GLY A 164 48.08 -9.94 -29.41
C GLY A 164 47.77 -10.87 -30.57
N PHE A 165 48.07 -10.41 -31.76
CA PHE A 165 48.25 -11.11 -33.04
C PHE A 165 47.89 -12.58 -33.18
#